data_dd3d12436c2e178d060fa46cb613a687
#
_entry.id   dd3d12436c2e178d060fa46cb613a687
#
_cell.length_a   1.000
_cell.length_b   1.000
_cell.length_c   1.000
_cell.angle_alpha   90.00
_cell.angle_beta   90.00
_cell.angle_gamma   90.00
#
_symmetry.space_group_name_H-M   'P 1'
#
loop_
_entity.id
_entity.type
_entity.pdbx_description
1 polymer ?
#
loop_
_entity_poly.entity_id
_entity_poly.type
_entity_poly.pdbx_seq_one_letter_code
_entity_poly.pdbx_strand_id
1 'polypeptide(L)'
;VSPCKGHIESINRGERRILLSVVIAIENLSDNGINFIELHNKIKPEVEFVRKCLLDSGLWSSFLTRPYSKVPSPNSEPSSIFVTAMDTEPLCPDADLIINNNLDAFKEGVKKISLLTKGNVFTCKKKDSQIEIENFKTYEFNGPHPAGLAGTHMHFLDPPSIEKTVWSIGYQDVIAIGKLFVSGFLDIERVVSICGPLAKSPRLIKTYIGASLDDLLKNEFLNDSPCRVISGSVLSGNIAEGELSFLGRYSRQVTLIKEDEEKISFGWIKPQPNKFSIMPVLISAFRKSKLFNLTSNLNG
;
A
#
# COMPACT_ATOMS: atom_id res chain seq x y z
N VAL A 1 0.36 -11.43 -15.79
CA VAL A 1 -1.06 -11.32 -16.18
C VAL A 1 -1.40 -9.86 -16.30
N SER A 2 -2.09 -9.45 -17.37
CA SER A 2 -2.63 -8.10 -17.50
C SER A 2 -3.76 -7.90 -16.47
N PRO A 3 -3.81 -6.77 -15.75
CA PRO A 3 -4.89 -6.50 -14.81
C PRO A 3 -6.24 -6.23 -15.49
N CYS A 4 -6.24 -5.92 -16.77
CA CYS A 4 -7.43 -5.57 -17.55
C CYS A 4 -7.27 -5.97 -19.01
N LYS A 5 -8.37 -5.90 -19.77
CA LYS A 5 -8.36 -6.02 -21.22
C LYS A 5 -7.86 -4.72 -21.83
N GLY A 6 -6.89 -4.82 -22.73
CA GLY A 6 -6.27 -3.68 -23.38
C GLY A 6 -5.09 -4.09 -24.26
N HIS A 7 -4.41 -3.11 -24.80
CA HIS A 7 -3.20 -3.32 -25.61
C HIS A 7 -1.99 -2.61 -24.97
N ILE A 8 -0.81 -3.17 -25.19
CA ILE A 8 0.44 -2.59 -24.70
C ILE A 8 0.73 -1.33 -25.52
N GLU A 9 0.75 -0.19 -24.87
CA GLU A 9 1.09 1.10 -25.47
C GLU A 9 2.59 1.36 -25.47
N SER A 10 3.25 1.09 -24.34
CA SER A 10 4.69 1.23 -24.22
C SER A 10 5.32 0.24 -23.24
N ILE A 11 6.60 -0.06 -23.48
CA ILE A 11 7.46 -0.83 -22.58
C ILE A 11 8.68 0.03 -22.28
N ASN A 12 8.71 0.63 -21.11
CA ASN A 12 9.74 1.57 -20.70
C ASN A 12 10.91 0.85 -20.03
N ARG A 13 12.11 1.17 -20.44
CA ARG A 13 13.33 0.56 -19.93
C ARG A 13 14.33 1.64 -19.53
N GLY A 14 14.88 1.51 -18.33
CA GLY A 14 15.93 2.37 -17.80
C GLY A 14 17.34 1.91 -18.21
N GLU A 15 18.31 2.38 -17.46
CA GLU A 15 19.71 2.00 -17.63
C GLU A 15 19.87 0.47 -17.61
N ARG A 16 20.83 -0.02 -18.40
CA ARG A 16 21.13 -1.46 -18.54
C ARG A 16 19.90 -2.30 -18.90
N ARG A 17 18.90 -1.71 -19.60
CA ARG A 17 17.64 -2.34 -20.03
C ARG A 17 16.77 -2.86 -18.88
N ILE A 18 16.91 -2.35 -17.67
CA ILE A 18 16.01 -2.68 -16.55
C ILE A 18 14.59 -2.26 -16.92
N LEU A 19 13.61 -3.16 -16.77
CA LEU A 19 12.21 -2.86 -17.00
C LEU A 19 11.73 -1.86 -15.94
N LEU A 20 11.26 -0.70 -16.35
CA LEU A 20 10.70 0.34 -15.49
C LEU A 20 9.18 0.21 -15.40
N SER A 21 8.51 0.23 -16.55
CA SER A 21 7.06 0.12 -16.60
C SER A 21 6.58 -0.51 -17.90
N VAL A 22 5.39 -1.08 -17.85
CA VAL A 22 4.62 -1.52 -19.03
C VAL A 22 3.29 -0.78 -18.97
N VAL A 23 3.05 0.10 -19.94
CA VAL A 23 1.83 0.87 -20.04
C VAL A 23 0.83 0.10 -20.89
N ILE A 24 -0.37 -0.08 -20.35
CA ILE A 24 -1.47 -0.77 -21.02
C ILE A 24 -2.61 0.21 -21.20
N ALA A 25 -2.96 0.51 -22.45
CA ALA A 25 -4.16 1.26 -22.75
C ALA A 25 -5.38 0.37 -22.54
N ILE A 26 -6.26 0.78 -21.65
CA ILE A 26 -7.43 0.01 -21.23
C ILE A 26 -8.54 0.16 -22.28
N GLU A 27 -9.05 -0.94 -22.79
CA GLU A 27 -10.20 -0.93 -23.72
C GLU A 27 -11.53 -1.02 -22.97
N ASN A 28 -11.60 -1.90 -21.97
CA ASN A 28 -12.82 -2.11 -21.22
C ASN A 28 -12.52 -2.62 -19.81
N LEU A 29 -12.97 -1.88 -18.80
CA LEU A 29 -12.88 -2.26 -17.39
C LEU A 29 -14.03 -3.19 -16.93
N SER A 30 -15.14 -3.25 -17.69
CA SER A 30 -16.29 -4.07 -17.32
C SER A 30 -16.18 -5.53 -17.76
N ASP A 31 -15.16 -5.89 -18.52
CA ASP A 31 -14.88 -7.28 -18.88
C ASP A 31 -14.20 -7.99 -17.71
N ASN A 32 -14.91 -8.89 -17.07
CA ASN A 32 -14.42 -9.63 -15.89
C ASN A 32 -13.19 -10.51 -16.17
N GLY A 33 -12.87 -10.76 -17.44
CA GLY A 33 -11.68 -11.51 -17.83
C GLY A 33 -11.75 -13.00 -17.48
N ILE A 34 -10.64 -13.54 -16.94
CA ILE A 34 -10.50 -14.98 -16.64
C ILE A 34 -11.13 -15.29 -15.28
N ASN A 35 -12.00 -16.32 -15.24
CA ASN A 35 -12.47 -16.90 -13.98
C ASN A 35 -11.43 -17.91 -13.45
N PHE A 36 -10.67 -17.50 -12.45
CA PHE A 36 -9.57 -18.30 -11.90
C PHE A 36 -10.06 -19.50 -11.07
N ILE A 37 -11.26 -19.43 -10.49
CA ILE A 37 -11.85 -20.56 -9.75
C ILE A 37 -12.22 -21.67 -10.74
N GLU A 38 -12.90 -21.34 -11.82
CA GLU A 38 -13.27 -22.33 -12.84
C GLU A 38 -12.05 -22.91 -13.53
N LEU A 39 -11.03 -22.08 -13.81
CA LEU A 39 -9.79 -22.52 -14.42
C LEU A 39 -9.06 -23.59 -13.59
N HIS A 40 -9.17 -23.53 -12.27
CA HIS A 40 -8.43 -24.38 -11.35
C HIS A 40 -9.30 -25.33 -10.52
N ASN A 41 -10.59 -25.47 -10.79
CA ASN A 41 -11.56 -26.23 -9.98
C ASN A 41 -11.23 -27.72 -9.77
N LYS A 42 -10.33 -28.29 -10.57
CA LYS A 42 -9.88 -29.70 -10.48
C LYS A 42 -8.65 -29.90 -9.60
N ILE A 43 -8.01 -28.83 -9.14
CA ILE A 43 -6.79 -28.90 -8.34
C ILE A 43 -7.11 -29.29 -6.90
N LYS A 44 -6.41 -30.28 -6.39
CA LYS A 44 -6.46 -30.71 -4.99
C LYS A 44 -5.03 -30.99 -4.49
N PRO A 45 -4.73 -30.78 -3.20
CA PRO A 45 -5.62 -30.31 -2.12
C PRO A 45 -5.97 -28.82 -2.24
N GLU A 46 -6.86 -28.33 -1.37
CA GLU A 46 -7.35 -26.93 -1.41
C GLU A 46 -6.22 -25.90 -1.31
N VAL A 47 -5.17 -26.17 -0.56
CA VAL A 47 -3.98 -25.29 -0.46
C VAL A 47 -3.32 -25.08 -1.83
N GLU A 48 -3.20 -26.11 -2.64
CA GLU A 48 -2.62 -26.01 -3.98
C GLU A 48 -3.57 -25.28 -4.95
N PHE A 49 -4.86 -25.48 -4.81
CA PHE A 49 -5.87 -24.69 -5.53
C PHE A 49 -5.75 -23.19 -5.21
N VAL A 50 -5.71 -22.82 -3.92
CA VAL A 50 -5.54 -21.43 -3.50
C VAL A 50 -4.22 -20.85 -4.02
N ARG A 51 -3.12 -21.59 -3.86
CA ARG A 51 -1.79 -21.18 -4.34
C ARG A 51 -1.80 -20.89 -5.85
N LYS A 52 -2.39 -21.78 -6.63
CA LYS A 52 -2.45 -21.68 -8.09
C LYS A 52 -3.31 -20.49 -8.53
N CYS A 53 -4.47 -20.28 -7.92
CA CYS A 53 -5.31 -19.11 -8.18
C CYS A 53 -4.56 -17.81 -7.90
N LEU A 54 -3.83 -17.72 -6.78
CA LEU A 54 -3.07 -16.52 -6.42
C LEU A 54 -1.88 -16.27 -7.34
N LEU A 55 -1.19 -17.32 -7.79
CA LEU A 55 -0.07 -17.21 -8.74
C LEU A 55 -0.56 -16.72 -10.10
N ASP A 56 -1.58 -17.36 -10.65
CA ASP A 56 -2.04 -17.08 -12.00
C ASP A 56 -2.84 -15.77 -12.10
N SER A 57 -3.50 -15.33 -11.00
CA SER A 57 -4.11 -13.99 -10.94
C SER A 57 -3.10 -12.86 -10.68
N GLY A 58 -1.86 -13.18 -10.30
CA GLY A 58 -0.84 -12.20 -9.93
C GLY A 58 -0.97 -11.67 -8.50
N LEU A 59 -2.00 -12.07 -7.74
CA LEU A 59 -2.17 -11.66 -6.33
C LEU A 59 -1.10 -12.24 -5.40
N TRP A 60 -0.34 -13.25 -5.85
CA TRP A 60 0.81 -13.76 -5.12
C TRP A 60 1.84 -12.68 -4.80
N SER A 61 1.99 -11.70 -5.67
CA SER A 61 2.88 -10.55 -5.45
C SER A 61 2.46 -9.63 -4.31
N SER A 62 1.29 -9.82 -3.72
CA SER A 62 0.82 -9.09 -2.52
C SER A 62 1.57 -9.47 -1.25
N PHE A 63 2.14 -10.68 -1.22
CA PHE A 63 2.91 -11.14 -0.08
C PHE A 63 4.35 -10.63 -0.13
N LEU A 64 4.83 -10.18 1.02
CA LEU A 64 6.23 -9.82 1.21
C LEU A 64 6.84 -10.67 2.34
N THR A 65 7.99 -11.26 2.05
CA THR A 65 8.73 -12.05 3.05
C THR A 65 9.53 -11.14 3.99
N ARG A 66 9.75 -11.60 5.22
CA ARG A 66 10.76 -11.06 6.12
C ARG A 66 11.74 -12.16 6.49
N PRO A 67 13.05 -11.86 6.60
CA PRO A 67 13.67 -10.53 6.73
C PRO A 67 13.90 -9.73 5.43
N TYR A 68 13.78 -10.30 4.23
CA TYR A 68 14.34 -9.70 3.01
C TYR A 68 13.36 -8.86 2.15
N SER A 69 12.10 -8.70 2.53
CA SER A 69 11.07 -7.93 1.79
C SER A 69 10.94 -8.33 0.30
N LYS A 70 11.00 -9.61 0.01
CA LYS A 70 10.86 -10.15 -1.35
C LYS A 70 9.50 -10.82 -1.51
N VAL A 71 8.99 -10.87 -2.73
CA VAL A 71 7.87 -11.75 -3.06
C VAL A 71 8.29 -13.19 -2.79
N PRO A 72 7.47 -14.00 -2.06
CA PRO A 72 7.84 -15.37 -1.74
C PRO A 72 7.96 -16.24 -3.00
N SER A 73 8.87 -17.22 -2.94
CA SER A 73 8.93 -18.26 -3.98
C SER A 73 7.59 -19.02 -4.05
N PRO A 74 7.11 -19.39 -5.24
CA PRO A 74 5.83 -20.09 -5.41
C PRO A 74 5.64 -21.33 -4.54
N ASN A 75 6.72 -22.05 -4.26
CA ASN A 75 6.71 -23.30 -3.47
C ASN A 75 7.08 -23.09 -2.00
N SER A 76 7.30 -21.86 -1.55
CA SER A 76 7.65 -21.58 -0.16
C SER A 76 6.43 -21.58 0.75
N GLU A 77 6.67 -21.91 2.03
CA GLU A 77 5.68 -21.89 3.10
C GLU A 77 6.22 -21.00 4.24
N PRO A 78 5.45 -20.03 4.76
CA PRO A 78 5.89 -19.18 5.86
C PRO A 78 5.66 -19.87 7.21
N SER A 79 6.48 -19.50 8.19
CA SER A 79 6.23 -19.89 9.58
C SER A 79 4.98 -19.23 10.16
N SER A 80 4.66 -18.02 9.68
CA SER A 80 3.43 -17.29 10.02
C SER A 80 3.14 -16.22 8.98
N ILE A 81 1.89 -15.73 8.97
CA ILE A 81 1.44 -14.66 8.08
C ILE A 81 0.86 -13.50 8.90
N PHE A 82 1.29 -12.28 8.61
CA PHE A 82 0.80 -11.06 9.21
C PHE A 82 -0.11 -10.30 8.25
N VAL A 83 -1.35 -10.12 8.66
CA VAL A 83 -2.33 -9.26 7.99
C VAL A 83 -2.33 -7.91 8.68
N THR A 84 -1.84 -6.88 7.98
CA THR A 84 -1.87 -5.50 8.49
C THR A 84 -3.22 -4.87 8.20
N ALA A 85 -4.13 -4.88 9.22
CA ALA A 85 -5.46 -4.29 9.17
C ALA A 85 -5.47 -2.86 9.75
N MET A 86 -4.36 -2.16 9.68
CA MET A 86 -4.19 -0.77 10.10
C MET A 86 -3.09 -0.07 9.29
N ASP A 87 -3.04 1.23 9.42
CA ASP A 87 -1.96 2.05 8.88
C ASP A 87 -1.69 3.22 9.83
N THR A 88 -0.44 3.64 9.96
CA THR A 88 -0.04 4.81 10.77
C THR A 88 0.85 5.78 9.99
N GLU A 89 0.97 5.59 8.67
CA GLU A 89 1.67 6.55 7.84
C GLU A 89 0.94 7.90 7.81
N PRO A 90 1.64 9.02 7.72
CA PRO A 90 1.00 10.33 7.65
C PRO A 90 0.00 10.42 6.50
N LEU A 91 -1.23 10.88 6.78
CA LEU A 91 -2.30 11.07 5.81
C LEU A 91 -2.79 9.78 5.11
N CYS A 92 -2.51 8.62 5.69
CA CYS A 92 -3.00 7.34 5.18
C CYS A 92 -4.54 7.26 5.26
N PRO A 93 -5.18 6.45 4.38
CA PRO A 93 -6.59 6.17 4.48
C PRO A 93 -6.91 5.39 5.76
N ASP A 94 -8.09 5.61 6.33
CA ASP A 94 -8.57 4.83 7.46
C ASP A 94 -8.86 3.39 7.03
N ALA A 95 -8.07 2.46 7.56
CA ALA A 95 -8.19 1.03 7.23
C ALA A 95 -9.55 0.46 7.66
N ASP A 96 -10.06 0.87 8.84
CA ASP A 96 -11.33 0.38 9.37
C ASP A 96 -12.50 0.73 8.43
N LEU A 97 -12.51 1.94 7.87
CA LEU A 97 -13.53 2.35 6.92
C LEU A 97 -13.53 1.46 5.67
N ILE A 98 -12.36 1.15 5.14
CA ILE A 98 -12.21 0.36 3.92
C ILE A 98 -12.55 -1.12 4.18
N ILE A 99 -12.09 -1.67 5.30
CA ILE A 99 -12.36 -3.06 5.68
C ILE A 99 -13.84 -3.26 5.97
N ASN A 100 -14.50 -2.37 6.73
CA ASN A 100 -15.90 -2.48 7.06
C ASN A 100 -16.81 -2.44 5.83
N ASN A 101 -16.44 -1.65 4.81
CA ASN A 101 -17.15 -1.63 3.54
C ASN A 101 -16.97 -2.92 2.70
N ASN A 102 -16.01 -3.79 3.07
CA ASN A 102 -15.70 -5.04 2.37
C ASN A 102 -15.48 -6.21 3.35
N LEU A 103 -16.21 -6.22 4.47
CA LEU A 103 -15.92 -7.10 5.60
C LEU A 103 -15.98 -8.59 5.24
N ASP A 104 -16.98 -9.00 4.46
CA ASP A 104 -17.13 -10.40 4.05
C ASP A 104 -15.99 -10.87 3.16
N ALA A 105 -15.57 -10.02 2.20
CA ALA A 105 -14.41 -10.29 1.37
C ALA A 105 -13.12 -10.33 2.20
N PHE A 106 -12.96 -9.44 3.17
CA PHE A 106 -11.81 -9.44 4.06
C PHE A 106 -11.73 -10.74 4.88
N LYS A 107 -12.85 -11.18 5.47
CA LYS A 107 -12.95 -12.45 6.22
C LYS A 107 -12.60 -13.66 5.35
N GLU A 108 -13.18 -13.75 4.13
CA GLU A 108 -12.88 -14.83 3.20
C GLU A 108 -11.41 -14.80 2.76
N GLY A 109 -10.85 -13.61 2.54
CA GLY A 109 -9.42 -13.43 2.23
C GLY A 109 -8.52 -14.00 3.32
N VAL A 110 -8.76 -13.66 4.59
CA VAL A 110 -7.98 -14.20 5.73
C VAL A 110 -8.12 -15.71 5.80
N LYS A 111 -9.32 -16.27 5.61
CA LYS A 111 -9.56 -17.71 5.58
C LYS A 111 -8.77 -18.41 4.48
N LYS A 112 -8.72 -17.86 3.27
CA LYS A 112 -7.92 -18.45 2.17
C LYS A 112 -6.42 -18.32 2.41
N ILE A 113 -5.97 -17.20 2.95
CA ILE A 113 -4.56 -16.98 3.31
C ILE A 113 -4.09 -17.96 4.39
N SER A 114 -4.96 -18.32 5.34
CA SER A 114 -4.60 -19.26 6.41
C SER A 114 -4.24 -20.64 5.91
N LEU A 115 -4.69 -21.05 4.73
CA LEU A 115 -4.33 -22.31 4.12
C LEU A 115 -2.88 -22.35 3.62
N LEU A 116 -2.23 -21.21 3.49
CA LEU A 116 -0.85 -21.11 2.97
C LEU A 116 0.23 -21.35 4.03
N THR A 117 -0.15 -21.49 5.29
CA THR A 117 0.77 -21.74 6.41
C THR A 117 0.22 -22.77 7.36
N LYS A 118 1.11 -23.55 7.97
CA LYS A 118 0.78 -24.41 9.13
C LYS A 118 0.89 -23.66 10.45
N GLY A 119 1.44 -22.45 10.41
CA GLY A 119 1.58 -21.59 11.57
C GLY A 119 0.39 -20.68 11.80
N ASN A 120 0.64 -19.58 12.53
CA ASN A 120 -0.41 -18.63 12.88
C ASN A 120 -0.62 -17.59 11.79
N VAL A 121 -1.87 -17.12 11.67
CA VAL A 121 -2.21 -15.89 10.96
C VAL A 121 -2.52 -14.82 12.00
N PHE A 122 -1.73 -13.75 12.01
CA PHE A 122 -1.85 -12.62 12.93
C PHE A 122 -2.56 -11.46 12.22
N THR A 123 -3.80 -11.17 12.58
CA THR A 123 -4.49 -9.98 12.10
C THR A 123 -4.25 -8.83 13.07
N CYS A 124 -3.49 -7.83 12.63
CA CYS A 124 -3.08 -6.69 13.44
C CYS A 124 -3.94 -5.48 13.08
N LYS A 125 -4.74 -5.01 14.06
CA LYS A 125 -5.69 -3.90 13.92
C LYS A 125 -5.35 -2.74 14.85
N LYS A 126 -5.92 -1.58 14.59
CA LYS A 126 -5.86 -0.42 15.48
C LYS A 126 -6.63 -0.73 16.79
N LYS A 127 -6.16 -0.18 17.89
CA LYS A 127 -6.90 -0.19 19.17
C LYS A 127 -8.32 0.37 18.95
N ASP A 128 -9.29 -0.23 19.62
CA ASP A 128 -10.72 0.09 19.55
C ASP A 128 -11.40 -0.17 18.19
N SER A 129 -10.70 -0.76 17.22
CA SER A 129 -11.30 -1.25 15.97
C SER A 129 -12.26 -2.39 16.25
N GLN A 130 -13.43 -2.36 15.59
CA GLN A 130 -14.48 -3.39 15.73
C GLN A 130 -14.32 -4.54 14.73
N ILE A 131 -13.19 -4.61 14.02
CA ILE A 131 -12.92 -5.70 13.08
C ILE A 131 -12.66 -6.98 13.87
N GLU A 132 -13.55 -7.95 13.70
CA GLU A 132 -13.41 -9.30 14.25
C GLU A 132 -13.60 -10.35 13.16
N ILE A 133 -12.79 -11.40 13.24
CA ILE A 133 -12.81 -12.50 12.28
C ILE A 133 -12.99 -13.79 13.06
N GLU A 134 -14.08 -14.49 12.79
CA GLU A 134 -14.35 -15.79 13.43
C GLU A 134 -13.18 -16.76 13.25
N ASN A 135 -12.84 -17.46 14.31
CA ASN A 135 -11.75 -18.44 14.37
C ASN A 135 -10.34 -17.90 14.16
N PHE A 136 -10.14 -16.56 14.05
CA PHE A 136 -8.82 -15.94 13.95
C PHE A 136 -8.61 -14.94 15.07
N LYS A 137 -7.43 -14.98 15.70
CA LYS A 137 -7.05 -14.03 16.73
C LYS A 137 -6.69 -12.68 16.09
N THR A 138 -7.29 -11.62 16.60
CA THR A 138 -6.93 -10.24 16.27
C THR A 138 -6.03 -9.67 17.38
N TYR A 139 -5.06 -8.85 16.99
CA TYR A 139 -4.10 -8.22 17.89
C TYR A 139 -4.18 -6.71 17.73
N GLU A 140 -4.30 -6.01 18.85
CA GLU A 140 -4.43 -4.56 18.86
C GLU A 140 -3.07 -3.88 19.01
N PHE A 141 -2.85 -2.87 18.17
CA PHE A 141 -1.70 -1.99 18.24
C PHE A 141 -2.15 -0.54 18.39
N ASN A 142 -1.42 0.22 19.18
CA ASN A 142 -1.70 1.64 19.40
C ASN A 142 -0.39 2.43 19.47
N GLY A 143 -0.44 3.66 18.99
CA GLY A 143 0.71 4.56 19.03
C GLY A 143 0.92 5.31 17.72
N PRO A 144 1.88 6.23 17.69
CA PRO A 144 2.28 6.92 16.48
C PRO A 144 2.96 5.94 15.50
N HIS A 145 3.19 6.41 14.27
CA HIS A 145 4.07 5.67 13.37
C HIS A 145 5.43 5.37 14.07
N PRO A 146 5.94 4.12 14.02
CA PRO A 146 5.63 3.02 13.09
C PRO A 146 4.67 1.93 13.65
N ALA A 147 3.76 2.24 14.56
CA ALA A 147 2.87 1.24 15.18
C ALA A 147 2.08 0.40 14.15
N GLY A 148 1.75 0.94 12.97
CA GLY A 148 1.03 0.25 11.90
C GLY A 148 1.90 -0.50 10.90
N LEU A 149 3.21 -0.57 11.10
CA LEU A 149 4.08 -1.32 10.19
C LEU A 149 4.10 -2.82 10.52
N ALA A 150 4.09 -3.64 9.47
CA ALA A 150 4.21 -5.10 9.62
C ALA A 150 5.46 -5.51 10.41
N GLY A 151 6.59 -4.81 10.25
CA GLY A 151 7.81 -5.06 11.00
C GLY A 151 7.65 -4.87 12.51
N THR A 152 6.88 -3.86 12.93
CA THR A 152 6.56 -3.61 14.34
C THR A 152 5.69 -4.76 14.89
N HIS A 153 4.66 -5.16 14.15
CA HIS A 153 3.79 -6.26 14.54
C HIS A 153 4.57 -7.57 14.71
N MET A 154 5.44 -7.88 13.73
CA MET A 154 6.28 -9.07 13.77
C MET A 154 7.23 -9.07 14.97
N HIS A 155 7.85 -7.93 15.25
CA HIS A 155 8.77 -7.80 16.36
C HIS A 155 8.16 -8.23 17.71
N PHE A 156 6.91 -7.84 17.94
CA PHE A 156 6.22 -8.13 19.20
C PHE A 156 5.55 -9.50 19.27
N LEU A 157 5.09 -10.04 18.14
CA LEU A 157 4.25 -11.25 18.14
C LEU A 157 5.01 -12.49 17.68
N ASP A 158 5.79 -12.40 16.60
CA ASP A 158 6.48 -13.55 16.04
C ASP A 158 7.66 -13.08 15.16
N PRO A 159 8.79 -12.71 15.75
CA PRO A 159 9.92 -12.12 15.04
C PRO A 159 10.55 -13.08 14.03
N PRO A 160 10.82 -12.59 12.79
CA PRO A 160 11.55 -13.35 11.78
C PRO A 160 13.04 -13.51 12.14
N SER A 161 13.67 -14.51 11.54
CA SER A 161 15.12 -14.71 11.60
C SER A 161 15.64 -15.17 10.23
N ILE A 162 16.95 -15.46 10.15
CA ILE A 162 17.55 -16.01 8.93
C ILE A 162 16.91 -17.38 8.57
N GLU A 163 16.58 -18.17 9.59
CA GLU A 163 16.00 -19.51 9.43
C GLU A 163 14.47 -19.51 9.45
N LYS A 164 13.85 -18.42 9.91
CA LYS A 164 12.40 -18.30 10.10
C LYS A 164 11.83 -17.21 9.20
N THR A 165 11.26 -17.64 8.07
CA THR A 165 10.60 -16.73 7.13
C THR A 165 9.14 -16.49 7.54
N VAL A 166 8.76 -15.21 7.65
CA VAL A 166 7.42 -14.73 7.95
C VAL A 166 6.93 -13.89 6.78
N TRP A 167 5.63 -13.98 6.44
CA TRP A 167 5.05 -13.15 5.38
C TRP A 167 4.18 -12.05 5.94
N SER A 168 4.05 -10.98 5.18
CA SER A 168 3.10 -9.89 5.45
C SER A 168 2.26 -9.58 4.22
N ILE A 169 1.04 -9.12 4.48
CA ILE A 169 0.09 -8.68 3.46
C ILE A 169 -0.75 -7.52 4.00
N GLY A 170 -1.07 -6.54 3.15
CA GLY A 170 -1.92 -5.40 3.49
C GLY A 170 -3.41 -5.71 3.36
N TYR A 171 -4.24 -4.99 4.11
CA TYR A 171 -5.69 -5.22 4.18
C TYR A 171 -6.40 -5.14 2.82
N GLN A 172 -6.03 -4.23 1.93
CA GLN A 172 -6.67 -4.13 0.61
C GLN A 172 -6.35 -5.32 -0.30
N ASP A 173 -5.16 -5.89 -0.15
CA ASP A 173 -4.79 -7.10 -0.88
C ASP A 173 -5.54 -8.32 -0.33
N VAL A 174 -5.79 -8.38 0.99
CA VAL A 174 -6.63 -9.41 1.60
C VAL A 174 -8.06 -9.33 1.07
N ILE A 175 -8.62 -8.10 0.96
CA ILE A 175 -9.93 -7.88 0.35
C ILE A 175 -9.95 -8.36 -1.11
N ALA A 176 -8.92 -8.04 -1.90
CA ALA A 176 -8.83 -8.48 -3.29
C ALA A 176 -8.75 -10.00 -3.41
N ILE A 177 -8.01 -10.67 -2.51
CA ILE A 177 -7.98 -12.13 -2.43
C ILE A 177 -9.38 -12.68 -2.09
N GLY A 178 -10.06 -12.12 -1.08
CA GLY A 178 -11.40 -12.55 -0.75
C GLY A 178 -12.39 -12.38 -1.89
N LYS A 179 -12.38 -11.24 -2.57
CA LYS A 179 -13.22 -11.00 -3.75
C LYS A 179 -12.92 -12.00 -4.88
N LEU A 180 -11.65 -12.36 -5.11
CA LEU A 180 -11.28 -13.40 -6.06
C LEU A 180 -11.96 -14.74 -5.73
N PHE A 181 -11.93 -15.18 -4.48
CA PHE A 181 -12.53 -16.46 -4.09
C PHE A 181 -14.06 -16.43 -3.95
N VAL A 182 -14.67 -15.27 -3.85
CA VAL A 182 -16.14 -15.11 -3.89
C VAL A 182 -16.66 -15.05 -5.31
N SER A 183 -16.02 -14.27 -6.19
CA SER A 183 -16.49 -14.01 -7.55
C SER A 183 -15.85 -14.87 -8.64
N GLY A 184 -14.65 -15.38 -8.38
CA GLY A 184 -13.80 -16.04 -9.38
C GLY A 184 -12.93 -15.08 -10.20
N PHE A 185 -13.15 -13.78 -10.14
CA PHE A 185 -12.49 -12.77 -10.97
C PHE A 185 -11.51 -11.91 -10.18
N LEU A 186 -10.47 -11.43 -10.85
CA LEU A 186 -9.48 -10.55 -10.26
C LEU A 186 -10.09 -9.16 -10.00
N ASP A 187 -10.08 -8.73 -8.75
CA ASP A 187 -10.40 -7.35 -8.37
C ASP A 187 -9.11 -6.50 -8.33
N ILE A 188 -9.05 -5.50 -9.17
CA ILE A 188 -7.94 -4.54 -9.26
C ILE A 188 -8.26 -3.20 -8.60
N GLU A 189 -9.45 -3.02 -8.03
CA GLU A 189 -9.85 -1.77 -7.37
C GLU A 189 -8.96 -1.50 -6.15
N ARG A 190 -8.62 -0.23 -5.97
CA ARG A 190 -7.91 0.30 -4.81
C ARG A 190 -8.59 1.56 -4.30
N VAL A 191 -8.65 1.70 -2.99
CA VAL A 191 -9.03 2.94 -2.33
C VAL A 191 -7.75 3.64 -1.88
N VAL A 192 -7.52 4.84 -2.38
CA VAL A 192 -6.33 5.62 -2.04
C VAL A 192 -6.72 7.02 -1.56
N SER A 193 -5.91 7.63 -0.70
CA SER A 193 -6.07 9.02 -0.34
C SER A 193 -5.28 9.91 -1.30
N ILE A 194 -5.93 10.95 -1.84
CA ILE A 194 -5.22 12.10 -2.40
C ILE A 194 -5.01 13.07 -1.24
N CYS A 195 -3.76 13.40 -0.94
CA CYS A 195 -3.43 14.14 0.27
C CYS A 195 -2.19 15.02 0.10
N GLY A 196 -1.87 15.77 1.14
CA GLY A 196 -0.71 16.65 1.17
C GLY A 196 -1.08 18.13 1.05
N PRO A 197 -0.11 19.04 1.35
CA PRO A 197 -0.38 20.47 1.41
C PRO A 197 -0.74 21.11 0.06
N LEU A 198 -0.42 20.48 -1.06
CA LEU A 198 -0.79 20.94 -2.40
C LEU A 198 -2.00 20.22 -2.99
N ALA A 199 -2.64 19.32 -2.27
CA ALA A 199 -3.88 18.71 -2.71
C ALA A 199 -5.03 19.74 -2.60
N LYS A 200 -5.73 19.98 -3.72
CA LYS A 200 -6.84 20.94 -3.79
C LYS A 200 -8.03 20.49 -2.94
N SER A 201 -8.32 19.20 -2.96
CA SER A 201 -9.43 18.59 -2.22
C SER A 201 -9.00 17.23 -1.66
N PRO A 202 -8.33 17.20 -0.48
CA PRO A 202 -7.93 15.95 0.14
C PRO A 202 -9.13 15.03 0.39
N ARG A 203 -9.08 13.78 -0.14
CA ARG A 203 -10.16 12.81 -0.02
C ARG A 203 -9.72 11.40 -0.36
N LEU A 204 -10.57 10.45 -0.03
CA LEU A 204 -10.45 9.08 -0.53
C LEU A 204 -11.09 8.96 -1.92
N ILE A 205 -10.43 8.25 -2.79
CA ILE A 205 -10.93 7.92 -4.12
C ILE A 205 -10.80 6.43 -4.38
N LYS A 206 -11.69 5.91 -5.24
CA LYS A 206 -11.55 4.59 -5.83
C LYS A 206 -10.80 4.70 -7.15
N THR A 207 -9.81 3.86 -7.32
CA THR A 207 -9.00 3.77 -8.54
C THR A 207 -8.55 2.34 -8.75
N TYR A 208 -7.56 2.10 -9.61
CA TYR A 208 -7.06 0.77 -9.95
C TYR A 208 -5.57 0.66 -9.68
N ILE A 209 -5.09 -0.56 -9.47
CA ILE A 209 -3.65 -0.85 -9.37
C ILE A 209 -2.98 -0.36 -10.66
N GLY A 210 -1.91 0.42 -10.52
CA GLY A 210 -1.15 0.94 -11.66
C GLY A 210 -1.84 2.07 -12.42
N ALA A 211 -2.88 2.73 -11.86
CA ALA A 211 -3.52 3.87 -12.49
C ALA A 211 -2.51 4.98 -12.80
N SER A 212 -2.68 5.66 -13.93
CA SER A 212 -1.92 6.86 -14.29
C SER A 212 -2.15 7.96 -13.25
N LEU A 213 -1.09 8.45 -12.64
CA LEU A 213 -1.17 9.55 -11.69
C LEU A 213 -1.40 10.88 -12.38
N ASP A 214 -0.96 11.03 -13.62
CA ASP A 214 -1.21 12.25 -14.42
C ASP A 214 -2.72 12.41 -14.69
N ASP A 215 -3.42 11.31 -15.03
CA ASP A 215 -4.86 11.32 -15.22
C ASP A 215 -5.61 11.51 -13.90
N LEU A 216 -5.17 10.80 -12.86
CA LEU A 216 -5.80 10.82 -11.55
C LEU A 216 -5.73 12.20 -10.88
N LEU A 217 -4.64 12.92 -11.11
CA LEU A 217 -4.37 14.22 -10.49
C LEU A 217 -4.78 15.41 -11.38
N LYS A 218 -5.41 15.16 -12.50
CA LYS A 218 -5.89 16.22 -13.36
C LYS A 218 -6.85 17.15 -12.60
N ASN A 219 -6.46 18.43 -12.45
CA ASN A 219 -7.18 19.44 -11.65
C ASN A 219 -7.16 19.24 -10.12
N GLU A 220 -6.29 18.41 -9.58
CA GLU A 220 -6.17 18.15 -8.14
C GLU A 220 -5.15 19.05 -7.43
N PHE A 221 -4.42 19.88 -8.16
CA PHE A 221 -3.44 20.80 -7.58
C PHE A 221 -4.09 22.06 -7.04
N LEU A 222 -3.66 22.47 -5.85
CA LEU A 222 -4.18 23.68 -5.17
C LEU A 222 -3.80 24.97 -5.92
N ASN A 223 -2.61 24.99 -6.52
CA ASN A 223 -2.05 26.12 -7.26
C ASN A 223 -0.98 25.63 -8.25
N ASP A 224 -0.42 26.56 -9.03
CA ASP A 224 0.62 26.27 -10.05
C ASP A 224 2.04 26.20 -9.47
N SER A 225 2.21 26.06 -8.16
CA SER A 225 3.54 25.89 -7.55
C SER A 225 4.15 24.56 -7.98
N PRO A 226 5.49 24.49 -8.15
CA PRO A 226 6.17 23.23 -8.39
C PRO A 226 5.77 22.19 -7.34
N CYS A 227 5.29 21.04 -7.79
CA CYS A 227 4.74 20.00 -6.93
C CYS A 227 5.49 18.70 -7.15
N ARG A 228 5.97 18.10 -6.05
CA ARG A 228 6.44 16.71 -6.05
C ARG A 228 5.25 15.79 -5.79
N VAL A 229 4.98 14.95 -6.78
CA VAL A 229 3.99 13.86 -6.67
C VAL A 229 4.69 12.64 -6.10
N ILE A 230 4.14 12.08 -5.03
CA ILE A 230 4.66 10.88 -4.39
C ILE A 230 3.59 9.78 -4.47
N SER A 231 3.92 8.68 -5.13
CA SER A 231 3.14 7.45 -5.07
C SER A 231 3.40 6.76 -3.73
N GLY A 232 2.52 6.95 -2.76
CA GLY A 232 2.67 6.53 -1.38
C GLY A 232 2.80 7.69 -0.39
N SER A 233 3.26 7.38 0.81
CA SER A 233 3.50 8.31 1.90
C SER A 233 4.80 9.10 1.71
N VAL A 234 4.91 10.24 2.38
CA VAL A 234 6.17 11.00 2.46
C VAL A 234 7.31 10.23 3.12
N LEU A 235 7.00 9.16 3.88
CA LEU A 235 7.99 8.35 4.58
C LEU A 235 8.48 7.13 3.77
N SER A 236 7.61 6.55 2.94
CA SER A 236 7.86 5.26 2.28
C SER A 236 7.57 5.26 0.79
N GLY A 237 6.96 6.34 0.26
CA GLY A 237 6.58 6.44 -1.15
C GLY A 237 7.77 6.75 -2.07
N ASN A 238 7.51 6.63 -3.35
CA ASN A 238 8.45 6.95 -4.41
C ASN A 238 7.97 8.16 -5.21
N ILE A 239 8.90 8.95 -5.71
CA ILE A 239 8.57 10.02 -6.64
C ILE A 239 7.89 9.43 -7.88
N ALA A 240 6.79 10.05 -8.29
CA ALA A 240 6.04 9.65 -9.47
C ALA A 240 6.31 10.68 -10.58
N GLU A 241 7.21 10.33 -11.48
CA GLU A 241 7.66 11.22 -12.55
C GLU A 241 7.96 10.42 -13.81
N GLY A 242 7.62 10.98 -14.97
CA GLY A 242 7.89 10.38 -16.27
C GLY A 242 7.33 8.96 -16.41
N GLU A 243 8.19 8.01 -16.73
CA GLU A 243 7.84 6.60 -16.95
C GLU A 243 7.36 5.86 -15.67
N LEU A 244 7.51 6.48 -14.50
CA LEU A 244 7.08 5.98 -13.20
C LEU A 244 5.87 6.74 -12.64
N SER A 245 5.19 7.57 -13.45
CA SER A 245 4.00 8.35 -13.07
C SER A 245 2.75 7.48 -12.92
N PHE A 246 2.88 6.37 -12.19
CA PHE A 246 1.81 5.42 -11.96
C PHE A 246 1.68 5.07 -10.47
N LEU A 247 0.46 4.68 -10.06
CA LEU A 247 0.19 4.24 -8.70
C LEU A 247 0.96 2.93 -8.42
N GLY A 248 1.87 2.98 -7.45
CA GLY A 248 2.66 1.84 -7.04
C GLY A 248 1.82 0.69 -6.48
N ARG A 249 2.27 -0.55 -6.67
CA ARG A 249 1.57 -1.78 -6.27
C ARG A 249 1.13 -1.78 -4.79
N TYR A 250 1.95 -1.22 -3.92
CA TYR A 250 1.70 -1.21 -2.47
C TYR A 250 1.26 0.17 -1.95
N SER A 251 1.13 1.16 -2.83
CA SER A 251 0.74 2.52 -2.44
C SER A 251 -0.74 2.58 -2.09
N ARG A 252 -1.05 3.22 -0.97
CA ARG A 252 -2.41 3.43 -0.46
C ARG A 252 -2.79 4.91 -0.45
N GLN A 253 -1.89 5.77 -0.86
CA GLN A 253 -2.08 7.21 -0.95
C GLN A 253 -1.23 7.81 -2.06
N VAL A 254 -1.62 9.00 -2.50
CA VAL A 254 -0.86 9.87 -3.39
C VAL A 254 -0.67 11.18 -2.66
N THR A 255 0.58 11.52 -2.39
CA THR A 255 0.93 12.69 -1.57
C THR A 255 1.50 13.81 -2.43
N LEU A 256 0.92 15.00 -2.32
CA LEU A 256 1.30 16.19 -3.07
C LEU A 256 2.00 17.18 -2.12
N ILE A 257 3.31 17.38 -2.30
CA ILE A 257 4.09 18.32 -1.52
C ILE A 257 4.74 19.36 -2.42
N LYS A 258 5.02 20.55 -1.87
CA LYS A 258 5.74 21.59 -2.61
C LYS A 258 7.15 21.09 -2.94
N GLU A 259 7.53 21.18 -4.21
CA GLU A 259 8.93 21.06 -4.61
C GLU A 259 9.65 22.35 -4.22
N ASP A 260 10.57 22.25 -3.28
CA ASP A 260 11.21 23.41 -2.66
C ASP A 260 12.72 23.32 -2.84
N GLU A 261 13.22 24.00 -3.85
CA GLU A 261 14.65 24.05 -4.19
C GLU A 261 15.35 25.29 -3.56
N GLU A 262 14.59 26.17 -2.88
CA GLU A 262 15.14 27.38 -2.29
C GLU A 262 16.05 27.06 -1.12
N LYS A 263 17.33 27.37 -1.26
CA LYS A 263 18.29 27.29 -0.18
C LYS A 263 18.21 28.56 0.68
N ILE A 264 17.78 28.40 1.93
CA ILE A 264 17.74 29.50 2.90
C ILE A 264 19.13 29.63 3.51
N SER A 265 19.88 30.67 3.09
CA SER A 265 21.18 30.99 3.69
C SER A 265 21.05 31.18 5.21
N PHE A 266 21.87 30.46 5.97
CA PHE A 266 21.84 30.45 7.44
C PHE A 266 20.46 30.08 8.03
N GLY A 267 19.73 29.18 7.35
CA GLY A 267 18.39 28.75 7.75
C GLY A 267 18.31 28.15 9.17
N TRP A 268 19.39 27.53 9.64
CA TRP A 268 19.50 26.93 10.97
C TRP A 268 19.62 27.96 12.11
N ILE A 269 20.00 29.25 11.83
CA ILE A 269 20.05 30.34 12.84
C ILE A 269 18.77 31.18 12.82
N LYS A 270 18.02 31.17 11.69
CA LYS A 270 16.83 32.02 11.55
C LYS A 270 15.70 31.57 12.47
N PRO A 271 14.88 32.48 13.02
CA PRO A 271 13.78 32.15 13.94
C PRO A 271 12.72 31.18 13.39
N GLN A 272 12.44 31.19 12.13
CA GLN A 272 11.55 30.33 11.35
C GLN A 272 10.29 29.85 12.10
N PRO A 273 9.28 30.70 12.33
CA PRO A 273 8.11 30.35 13.15
C PRO A 273 7.20 29.30 12.52
N ASN A 274 7.33 29.05 11.22
CA ASN A 274 6.50 28.14 10.44
C ASN A 274 7.22 26.85 9.99
N LYS A 275 8.41 26.60 10.53
CA LYS A 275 9.20 25.44 10.15
C LYS A 275 9.27 24.40 11.27
N PHE A 276 9.16 23.14 10.92
CA PHE A 276 9.38 22.03 11.85
C PHE A 276 10.86 21.83 12.13
N SER A 277 11.18 21.53 13.38
CA SER A 277 12.50 21.05 13.78
C SER A 277 12.34 19.94 14.82
N ILE A 278 13.12 18.88 14.69
CA ILE A 278 13.14 17.75 15.65
C ILE A 278 13.63 18.28 17.02
N MET A 279 14.72 19.04 17.01
CA MET A 279 15.16 19.74 18.21
C MET A 279 14.44 21.09 18.30
N PRO A 280 13.93 21.51 19.46
CA PRO A 280 13.14 22.73 19.62
C PRO A 280 14.00 24.02 19.58
N VAL A 281 14.81 24.17 18.54
CA VAL A 281 15.72 25.30 18.34
C VAL A 281 15.06 26.49 17.62
N LEU A 282 13.94 26.26 16.96
CA LEU A 282 13.21 27.30 16.22
C LEU A 282 12.06 27.88 17.05
N ILE A 283 11.65 29.12 16.77
CA ILE A 283 10.51 29.77 17.46
C ILE A 283 9.20 28.97 17.26
N SER A 284 9.11 28.17 16.19
CA SER A 284 7.99 27.22 15.99
C SER A 284 7.80 26.23 17.14
N ALA A 285 8.81 25.99 18.00
CA ALA A 285 8.69 25.17 19.20
C ALA A 285 7.64 25.72 20.19
N PHE A 286 7.41 27.02 20.20
CA PHE A 286 6.43 27.70 21.06
C PHE A 286 5.02 27.74 20.48
N ARG A 287 4.81 27.26 19.25
CA ARG A 287 3.47 27.21 18.66
C ARG A 287 2.58 26.20 19.37
N LYS A 288 1.32 26.58 19.61
CA LYS A 288 0.29 25.65 20.14
C LYS A 288 -0.01 24.51 19.16
N SER A 289 -0.14 24.84 17.86
CA SER A 289 -0.34 23.86 16.80
C SER A 289 1.01 23.31 16.35
N LYS A 290 1.12 21.98 16.26
CA LYS A 290 2.29 21.27 15.73
C LYS A 290 2.08 20.80 14.29
N LEU A 291 1.15 21.40 13.55
CA LEU A 291 0.90 21.12 12.15
C LEU A 291 1.81 22.01 11.29
N PHE A 292 2.57 21.38 10.41
CA PHE A 292 3.49 22.04 9.49
C PHE A 292 3.29 21.49 8.09
N ASN A 293 3.30 22.36 7.08
CA ASN A 293 3.30 21.95 5.68
C ASN A 293 4.68 21.36 5.34
N LEU A 294 4.70 20.10 4.95
CA LEU A 294 5.91 19.45 4.48
C LEU A 294 6.24 19.92 3.06
N THR A 295 7.53 20.11 2.80
CA THR A 295 8.09 20.38 1.47
C THR A 295 9.17 19.35 1.16
N SER A 296 9.69 19.34 -0.06
CA SER A 296 10.83 18.47 -0.42
C SER A 296 12.16 18.96 0.15
N ASN A 297 12.22 20.18 0.69
CA ASN A 297 13.45 20.78 1.20
C ASN A 297 13.82 20.20 2.57
N LEU A 298 15.00 19.60 2.66
CA LEU A 298 15.54 19.07 3.91
C LEU A 298 16.10 20.13 4.84
N ASN A 299 16.43 21.32 4.33
CA ASN A 299 16.99 22.46 5.08
C ASN A 299 18.11 22.09 6.08
N GLY A 300 18.91 21.11 5.71
CA GLY A 300 20.09 20.70 6.44
C GLY A 300 21.33 21.43 5.94
#